data_92ec1629beddc5fa67bf715fa5d395da
#
_entry.id   92ec1629beddc5fa67bf715fa5d395da
#
_cell.length_a   1.000
_cell.length_b   1.000
_cell.length_c   1.000
_cell.angle_alpha   90.00
_cell.angle_beta   90.00
_cell.angle_gamma   90.00
#
_symmetry.space_group_name_H-M   'P 1'
#
loop_
_entity.id
_entity.type
_entity.pdbx_description
1 polymer ?
#
loop_
_entity_poly.entity_id
_entity_poly.type
_entity_poly.pdbx_seq_one_letter_code
_entity_poly.pdbx_strand_id
1 'polypeptide(L)' 'MIFEKIASILAEQFGVDADTISMETSFEDLGADSLDVVEVTMALDETFGIGEMEEEDISGISCVADLVRFISAKLED' A
#
# COMPACT_ATOMS: atom_id res chain seq x y z
N MET A 1 -4.53 8.09 10.53
CA MET A 1 -3.12 7.68 10.49
C MET A 1 -2.82 6.90 9.23
N ILE A 2 -1.62 7.09 8.72
CA ILE A 2 -1.24 6.50 7.43
C ILE A 2 -1.35 4.97 7.42
N PHE A 3 -0.74 4.34 8.42
CA PHE A 3 -0.77 2.87 8.50
C PHE A 3 -2.19 2.31 8.53
N GLU A 4 -3.05 2.89 9.33
CA GLU A 4 -4.42 2.41 9.46
C GLU A 4 -5.19 2.50 8.15
N LYS A 5 -4.99 3.58 7.41
CA LYS A 5 -5.64 3.76 6.12
C LYS A 5 -5.12 2.76 5.10
N ILE A 6 -3.81 2.53 5.10
CA ILE A 6 -3.20 1.55 4.21
C ILE A 6 -3.72 0.14 4.54
N ALA A 7 -3.75 -0.21 5.83
CA ALA A 7 -4.25 -1.51 6.26
C ALA A 7 -5.70 -1.71 5.82
N SER A 8 -6.51 -0.67 5.93
CA SER A 8 -7.90 -0.73 5.52
C SER A 8 -8.04 -0.97 4.01
N ILE A 9 -7.24 -0.28 3.22
CA ILE A 9 -7.23 -0.44 1.77
C ILE A 9 -6.81 -1.86 1.38
N LEU A 10 -5.77 -2.37 2.02
CA LEU A 10 -5.29 -3.73 1.73
C LEU A 10 -6.28 -4.78 2.17
N ALA A 11 -6.93 -4.56 3.32
CA ALA A 11 -7.94 -5.49 3.82
C ALA A 11 -9.09 -5.62 2.83
N GLU A 12 -9.51 -4.49 2.28
CA GLU A 12 -10.60 -4.47 1.31
C GLU A 12 -10.18 -5.10 -0.02
N GLN A 13 -8.97 -4.79 -0.47
CA GLN A 13 -8.47 -5.30 -1.74
C GLN A 13 -8.26 -6.81 -1.73
N PHE A 14 -7.74 -7.35 -0.63
CA PHE A 14 -7.39 -8.77 -0.54
C PHE A 14 -8.39 -9.61 0.25
N GLY A 15 -9.43 -8.99 0.78
CA GLY A 15 -10.46 -9.71 1.51
C GLY A 15 -9.99 -10.30 2.84
N VAL A 16 -9.09 -9.61 3.52
CA VAL A 16 -8.59 -10.05 4.84
C VAL A 16 -8.94 -9.01 5.88
N ASP A 17 -8.83 -9.38 7.16
CA ASP A 17 -9.07 -8.43 8.25
C ASP A 17 -7.91 -7.46 8.38
N ALA A 18 -8.22 -6.18 8.56
CA ALA A 18 -7.19 -5.17 8.77
C ALA A 18 -6.31 -5.49 9.98
N ASP A 19 -6.89 -6.13 10.97
CA ASP A 19 -6.16 -6.51 12.19
C ASP A 19 -5.03 -7.51 11.93
N THR A 20 -5.10 -8.24 10.82
CA THR A 20 -4.06 -9.20 10.47
C THR A 20 -2.91 -8.57 9.72
N ILE A 21 -3.05 -7.31 9.34
CA ILE A 21 -2.04 -6.59 8.56
C ILE A 21 -1.13 -5.81 9.50
N SER A 22 0.17 -5.99 9.33
CA SER A 22 1.18 -5.28 10.13
C SER A 22 2.20 -4.62 9.21
N MET A 23 3.12 -3.88 9.79
CA MET A 23 4.19 -3.25 9.01
C MET A 23 5.07 -4.28 8.31
N GLU A 24 5.15 -5.47 8.87
CA GLU A 24 5.98 -6.55 8.33
C GLU A 24 5.27 -7.39 7.26
N THR A 25 3.97 -7.22 7.12
CA THR A 25 3.20 -7.96 6.13
C THR A 25 3.73 -7.64 4.73
N SER A 26 4.06 -8.66 3.97
CA SER A 26 4.54 -8.47 2.60
C SER A 26 3.38 -8.66 1.61
N PHE A 27 3.53 -8.09 0.43
CA PHE A 27 2.53 -8.29 -0.61
C PHE A 27 2.52 -9.74 -1.09
N GLU A 28 3.66 -10.40 -1.02
CA GLU A 28 3.76 -11.81 -1.34
C GLU A 28 2.91 -12.64 -0.38
N ASP A 29 2.95 -12.30 0.92
CA ASP A 29 2.13 -12.96 1.93
C ASP A 29 0.64 -12.79 1.67
N LEU A 30 0.26 -11.68 1.07
CA LEU A 30 -1.14 -11.40 0.72
C LEU A 30 -1.54 -12.06 -0.59
N GLY A 31 -0.59 -12.63 -1.30
CA GLY A 31 -0.87 -13.26 -2.59
C GLY A 31 -1.10 -12.24 -3.71
N ALA A 32 -0.52 -11.05 -3.56
CA ALA A 32 -0.71 -9.99 -4.54
C ALA A 32 0.03 -10.28 -5.84
N ASP A 33 -0.64 -10.06 -6.97
CA ASP A 33 -0.01 -10.12 -8.27
C ASP A 33 0.14 -8.67 -8.80
N SER A 34 0.65 -8.54 -10.02
CA SER A 34 0.88 -7.22 -10.61
C SER A 34 -0.38 -6.35 -10.68
N LEU A 35 -1.50 -6.98 -11.01
CA LEU A 35 -2.76 -6.26 -11.14
C LEU A 35 -3.26 -5.77 -9.78
N ASP A 36 -3.14 -6.61 -8.75
CA ASP A 36 -3.52 -6.23 -7.40
C ASP A 36 -2.70 -5.04 -6.91
N VAL A 37 -1.40 -5.04 -7.19
CA VAL A 37 -0.53 -3.95 -6.81
C VAL A 37 -0.94 -2.65 -7.49
N VAL A 38 -1.27 -2.71 -8.78
CA VAL A 38 -1.73 -1.53 -9.52
C VAL A 38 -3.02 -0.98 -8.91
N GLU A 39 -3.97 -1.85 -8.59
CA GLU A 39 -5.22 -1.42 -7.97
C GLU A 39 -5.01 -0.77 -6.62
N VAL A 40 -4.09 -1.32 -5.82
CA VAL A 40 -3.74 -0.75 -4.52
C VAL A 40 -3.13 0.65 -4.68
N THR A 41 -2.24 0.83 -5.65
CA THR A 41 -1.62 2.14 -5.86
C THR A 41 -2.64 3.17 -6.29
N MET A 42 -3.63 2.77 -7.08
CA MET A 42 -4.71 3.67 -7.48
C MET A 42 -5.55 4.09 -6.29
N ALA A 43 -5.86 3.15 -5.40
CA ALA A 43 -6.62 3.45 -4.19
C ALA A 43 -5.83 4.38 -3.26
N LEU A 44 -4.52 4.19 -3.19
CA LEU A 44 -3.67 5.04 -2.37
C LEU A 44 -3.63 6.47 -2.90
N ASP A 45 -3.58 6.62 -4.23
CA ASP A 45 -3.61 7.94 -4.84
C ASP A 45 -4.94 8.64 -4.52
N GLU A 46 -6.05 7.93 -4.64
CA GLU A 46 -7.36 8.51 -4.33
C GLU A 46 -7.51 8.88 -2.86
N THR A 47 -6.93 8.07 -1.97
CA THR A 47 -7.08 8.29 -0.53
C THR A 47 -6.16 9.41 -0.03
N PHE A 48 -4.92 9.43 -0.49
CA PHE A 48 -3.91 10.36 0.01
C PHE A 48 -3.59 11.53 -0.93
N GLY A 49 -4.02 11.44 -2.18
CA GLY A 49 -3.75 12.50 -3.15
C GLY A 49 -2.28 12.66 -3.50
N ILE A 50 -1.55 11.56 -3.52
CA ILE A 50 -0.09 11.58 -3.73
C ILE A 50 0.33 11.56 -5.20
N GLY A 51 -0.64 11.42 -6.10
CA GLY A 51 -0.35 11.30 -7.52
C GLY A 51 -0.05 9.86 -7.90
N GLU A 52 0.15 9.64 -9.18
CA GLU A 52 0.41 8.31 -9.71
C GLU A 52 1.80 7.82 -9.33
N MET A 53 1.87 6.58 -8.85
CA MET A 53 3.15 5.96 -8.51
C MET A 53 3.80 5.42 -9.78
N GLU A 54 5.10 5.66 -9.91
CA GLU A 54 5.84 5.16 -11.04
C GLU A 54 6.25 3.71 -10.83
N GLU A 55 6.55 3.02 -11.91
CA GLU A 55 6.97 1.62 -11.86
C GLU A 55 8.18 1.41 -10.94
N GLU A 56 9.11 2.36 -10.94
CA GLU A 56 10.29 2.30 -10.07
C GLU A 56 9.89 2.34 -8.60
N ASP A 57 8.90 3.15 -8.27
CA ASP A 57 8.41 3.26 -6.90
C ASP A 57 7.76 1.96 -6.47
N ILE A 58 6.95 1.40 -7.34
CA ILE A 58 6.23 0.16 -7.07
C ILE A 58 7.19 -1.01 -6.88
N SER A 59 8.22 -1.11 -7.70
CA SER A 59 9.17 -2.22 -7.62
C SER A 59 10.02 -2.18 -6.36
N GLY A 60 10.14 -1.02 -5.73
CA GLY A 60 10.88 -0.87 -4.48
C GLY A 60 10.05 -1.21 -3.24
N ILE A 61 8.76 -1.47 -3.42
CA ILE A 61 7.86 -1.75 -2.31
C ILE A 61 7.60 -3.25 -2.23
N SER A 62 7.97 -3.87 -1.12
CA SER A 62 7.76 -5.29 -0.91
C SER A 62 6.89 -5.59 0.31
N CYS A 63 6.80 -4.66 1.26
CA CYS A 63 5.98 -4.86 2.46
C CYS A 63 5.26 -3.56 2.83
N VAL A 64 4.38 -3.66 3.81
CA VAL A 64 3.58 -2.52 4.26
C VAL A 64 4.45 -1.38 4.77
N ALA A 65 5.55 -1.69 5.47
CA ALA A 65 6.46 -0.66 5.98
C ALA A 65 7.02 0.21 4.86
N ASP A 66 7.37 -0.40 3.74
CA ASP A 66 7.88 0.34 2.58
C ASP A 66 6.84 1.31 2.06
N LEU A 67 5.59 0.86 2.02
CA LEU A 67 4.48 1.66 1.55
C LEU A 67 4.22 2.84 2.48
N VAL A 68 4.24 2.60 3.79
CA VAL A 68 4.06 3.65 4.79
C VAL A 68 5.15 4.71 4.64
N ARG A 69 6.39 4.29 4.48
CA ARG A 69 7.51 5.23 4.31
C ARG A 69 7.37 6.05 3.04
N PHE A 70 6.96 5.41 1.94
CA PHE A 70 6.79 6.09 0.67
C PHE A 70 5.71 7.18 0.78
N ILE A 71 4.57 6.83 1.33
CA ILE A 71 3.45 7.77 1.47
C ILE A 71 3.79 8.88 2.45
N SER A 72 4.43 8.55 3.57
CA SER A 72 4.85 9.56 4.54
C SER A 72 5.76 10.60 3.90
N ALA A 73 6.71 10.15 3.09
CA ALA A 73 7.62 11.06 2.40
C ALA A 73 6.89 11.97 1.43
N LYS A 74 5.90 11.44 0.73
CA LYS A 74 5.10 12.24 -0.22
C LYS A 74 4.25 13.29 0.51
N LEU A 75 3.68 12.91 1.63
CA LEU A 75 2.80 13.83 2.38
C LEU A 75 3.57 14.94 3.10
N GLU A 76 4.83 14.71 3.42
CA GLU A 76 5.66 15.71 4.06
C GLU A 76 6.15 16.79 3.09
N ASP A 77 6.12 16.50 1.82
CA ASP A 77 6.45 17.48 0.79
C ASP A 77 5.23 18.39 0.51
#